data_9558f230652af9a842594d64f2bb8c88
#
_entry.id   9558f230652af9a842594d64f2bb8c88
#
_cell.length_a   1.000
_cell.length_b   1.000
_cell.length_c   1.000
_cell.angle_alpha   90.00
_cell.angle_beta   90.00
_cell.angle_gamma   90.00
#
_symmetry.space_group_name_H-M   'P 1'
#
loop_
_entity.id
_entity.type
_entity.pdbx_description
1 polymer ?
#
loop_
_entity_poly.entity_id
_entity_poly.type
_entity_poly.pdbx_seq_one_letter_code
_entity_poly.pdbx_strand_id
1 'polypeptide(L)'
;MLRYPRPVAELHPWLGAAAIAVCASAAFIGGILYWRGRGAGAITTHLLSLAQTLLVAQVGVGLLLLADDRRAGDDLHYAYGSMALAVALTPWFYAPESGPRRLLWFAATTGVAGALAIRAYMTGSA
;
A
#
# COMPACT_ATOMS: atom_id res chain seq x y z
N MET A 1 2.72 28.24 -14.32
CA MET A 1 2.55 26.83 -13.90
C MET A 1 2.14 26.78 -12.43
N LEU A 2 1.07 26.08 -12.14
CA LEU A 2 0.58 25.93 -10.77
C LEU A 2 1.46 24.91 -10.04
N ARG A 3 2.02 25.33 -8.91
CA ARG A 3 2.75 24.43 -8.04
C ARG A 3 1.88 24.06 -6.83
N TYR A 4 1.88 22.79 -6.48
CA TYR A 4 1.19 22.35 -5.29
C TYR A 4 1.89 22.92 -4.04
N PRO A 5 1.14 23.29 -3.00
CA PRO A 5 1.72 23.84 -1.78
C PRO A 5 2.62 22.82 -1.07
N ARG A 6 3.54 23.31 -0.25
CA ARG A 6 4.43 22.46 0.56
C ARG A 6 3.72 21.35 1.32
N PRO A 7 2.52 21.55 1.91
CA PRO A 7 1.82 20.46 2.60
C PRO A 7 1.58 19.23 1.74
N VAL A 8 1.37 19.37 0.42
CA VAL A 8 1.20 18.22 -0.48
C VAL A 8 2.50 17.41 -0.58
N ALA A 9 3.64 18.10 -0.72
CA ALA A 9 4.95 17.44 -0.77
C ALA A 9 5.30 16.75 0.55
N GLU A 10 4.95 17.36 1.67
CA GLU A 10 5.19 16.79 3.00
C GLU A 10 4.23 15.65 3.31
N LEU A 11 3.03 15.66 2.74
CA LEU A 11 2.03 14.63 2.92
C LEU A 11 2.48 13.28 2.36
N HIS A 12 3.19 13.27 1.23
CA HIS A 12 3.60 12.05 0.55
C HIS A 12 4.41 11.10 1.45
N PRO A 13 5.50 11.54 2.13
CA PRO A 13 6.24 10.64 3.03
C PRO A 13 5.42 10.21 4.25
N TRP A 14 4.56 11.06 4.80
CA TRP A 14 3.68 10.68 5.91
C TRP A 14 2.66 9.62 5.50
N LEU A 15 2.03 9.77 4.35
CA LEU A 15 1.14 8.76 3.79
C LEU A 15 1.89 7.46 3.52
N GLY A 16 3.12 7.56 3.00
CA GLY A 16 3.96 6.38 2.77
C GLY A 16 4.25 5.62 4.05
N ALA A 17 4.64 6.31 5.12
CA ALA A 17 4.89 5.69 6.41
C ALA A 17 3.61 5.08 6.99
N ALA A 18 2.49 5.78 6.90
CA ALA A 18 1.19 5.26 7.36
C ALA A 18 0.77 4.02 6.57
N ALA A 19 0.94 4.04 5.25
CA ALA A 19 0.62 2.90 4.39
C ALA A 19 1.44 1.67 4.77
N ILE A 20 2.75 1.83 5.00
CA ILE A 20 3.64 0.75 5.42
C ILE A 20 3.17 0.16 6.76
N ALA A 21 2.90 1.02 7.75
CA ALA A 21 2.47 0.57 9.07
C ALA A 21 1.14 -0.19 9.01
N VAL A 22 0.17 0.31 8.25
CA VAL A 22 -1.13 -0.35 8.11
C VAL A 22 -1.01 -1.65 7.33
N CYS A 23 -0.21 -1.67 6.25
CA CYS A 23 0.03 -2.90 5.49
C CYS A 23 0.66 -3.99 6.36
N ALA A 24 1.67 -3.65 7.14
CA ALA A 24 2.33 -4.59 8.03
C ALA A 24 1.37 -5.14 9.09
N SER A 25 0.59 -4.26 9.72
CA SER A 25 -0.38 -4.64 10.73
C SER A 25 -1.49 -5.52 10.15
N ALA A 26 -2.06 -5.12 9.02
CA ALA A 26 -3.14 -5.86 8.37
C ALA A 26 -2.68 -7.25 7.90
N ALA A 27 -1.49 -7.32 7.30
CA ALA A 27 -0.92 -8.58 6.84
C ALA A 27 -0.62 -9.53 8.00
N PHE A 28 -0.06 -9.00 9.08
CA PHE A 28 0.26 -9.80 10.27
C PHE A 28 -0.99 -10.36 10.93
N ILE A 29 -1.97 -9.49 11.19
CA ILE A 29 -3.23 -9.88 11.82
C ILE A 29 -3.99 -10.87 10.91
N GLY A 30 -4.12 -10.54 9.64
CA GLY A 30 -4.80 -11.40 8.67
C GLY A 30 -4.12 -12.76 8.53
N GLY A 31 -2.79 -12.78 8.50
CA GLY A 31 -2.01 -14.01 8.44
C GLY A 31 -2.21 -14.89 9.67
N ILE A 32 -2.21 -14.30 10.86
CA ILE A 32 -2.46 -15.05 12.10
C ILE A 32 -3.87 -15.63 12.14
N LEU A 33 -4.87 -14.84 11.77
CA LEU A 33 -6.27 -15.31 11.73
C LEU A 33 -6.44 -16.45 10.73
N TYR A 34 -5.82 -16.33 9.56
CA TYR A 34 -5.83 -17.41 8.58
C TYR A 34 -5.20 -18.68 9.14
N TRP A 35 -4.03 -18.57 9.75
CA TRP A 35 -3.31 -19.70 10.33
C TRP A 35 -4.10 -20.39 11.43
N ARG A 36 -4.85 -19.60 12.22
CA ARG A 36 -5.70 -20.15 13.29
C ARG A 36 -7.07 -20.64 12.79
N GLY A 37 -7.31 -20.61 11.50
CA GLY A 37 -8.59 -21.03 10.94
C GLY A 37 -9.75 -20.10 11.24
N ARG A 38 -9.48 -18.85 11.58
CA ARG A 38 -10.50 -17.83 11.86
C ARG A 38 -10.75 -16.96 10.64
N GLY A 39 -11.97 -16.42 10.53
CA GLY A 39 -12.28 -15.43 9.52
C GLY A 39 -11.67 -14.07 9.86
N ALA A 40 -11.69 -13.16 8.87
CA ALA A 40 -11.10 -11.83 9.01
C ALA A 40 -11.76 -10.99 10.12
N GLY A 41 -13.09 -11.03 10.21
CA GLY A 41 -13.83 -10.14 11.08
C GLY A 41 -13.84 -8.71 10.56
N ALA A 42 -14.58 -7.84 11.25
CA ALA A 42 -14.76 -6.46 10.82
C ALA A 42 -13.48 -5.64 10.90
N ILE A 43 -12.73 -5.78 12.00
CA ILE A 43 -11.51 -4.99 12.22
C ILE A 43 -10.46 -5.30 11.16
N THR A 44 -10.19 -6.58 10.91
CA THR A 44 -9.19 -6.99 9.91
C THR A 44 -9.62 -6.58 8.50
N THR A 45 -10.89 -6.73 8.18
CA THR A 45 -11.43 -6.28 6.88
C THR A 45 -11.23 -4.78 6.69
N HIS A 46 -11.50 -3.98 7.73
CA HIS A 46 -11.26 -2.54 7.66
C HIS A 46 -9.78 -2.19 7.54
N LEU A 47 -8.90 -2.91 8.23
CA LEU A 47 -7.45 -2.69 8.12
C LEU A 47 -6.94 -3.01 6.72
N LEU A 48 -7.39 -4.10 6.13
CA LEU A 48 -7.01 -4.47 4.75
C LEU A 48 -7.52 -3.43 3.74
N SER A 49 -8.74 -2.95 3.92
CA SER A 49 -9.32 -1.90 3.08
C SER A 49 -8.56 -0.57 3.25
N LEU A 50 -8.21 -0.23 4.49
CA LEU A 50 -7.44 0.98 4.77
C LEU A 50 -6.06 0.91 4.13
N ALA A 51 -5.39 -0.25 4.18
CA ALA A 51 -4.10 -0.44 3.54
C ALA A 51 -4.18 -0.14 2.04
N GLN A 52 -5.18 -0.67 1.36
CA GLN A 52 -5.39 -0.41 -0.07
C GLN A 52 -5.70 1.05 -0.34
N THR A 53 -6.56 1.66 0.46
CA THR A 53 -6.91 3.07 0.33
C THR A 53 -5.68 3.95 0.47
N LEU A 54 -4.83 3.68 1.46
CA LEU A 54 -3.61 4.46 1.68
C LEU A 54 -2.61 4.29 0.52
N LEU A 55 -2.48 3.08 -0.02
CA LEU A 55 -1.61 2.86 -1.18
C LEU A 55 -2.11 3.61 -2.42
N VAL A 56 -3.41 3.59 -2.67
CA VAL A 56 -4.01 4.35 -3.78
C VAL A 56 -3.80 5.84 -3.59
N ALA A 57 -4.07 6.36 -2.38
CA ALA A 57 -3.88 7.77 -2.06
C ALA A 57 -2.41 8.17 -2.21
N GLN A 58 -1.49 7.33 -1.77
CA GLN A 58 -0.05 7.57 -1.87
C GLN A 58 0.40 7.68 -3.33
N VAL A 59 -0.06 6.77 -4.17
CA VAL A 59 0.25 6.82 -5.61
C VAL A 59 -0.37 8.08 -6.24
N GLY A 60 -1.61 8.42 -5.87
CA GLY A 60 -2.28 9.62 -6.36
C GLY A 60 -1.51 10.89 -6.01
N VAL A 61 -1.09 11.05 -4.76
CA VAL A 61 -0.26 12.19 -4.33
C VAL A 61 1.07 12.18 -5.06
N GLY A 62 1.68 11.01 -5.23
CA GLY A 62 2.93 10.88 -5.97
C GLY A 62 2.81 11.34 -7.42
N LEU A 63 1.70 11.01 -8.07
CA LEU A 63 1.43 11.47 -9.44
C LEU A 63 1.24 12.98 -9.50
N LEU A 64 0.59 13.59 -8.51
CA LEU A 64 0.46 15.04 -8.43
C LEU A 64 1.82 15.71 -8.30
N LEU A 65 2.71 15.16 -7.48
CA LEU A 65 4.07 15.68 -7.30
C LEU A 65 4.87 15.53 -8.60
N LEU A 66 4.73 14.42 -9.30
CA LEU A 66 5.41 14.21 -10.57
C LEU A 66 4.90 15.19 -11.64
N ALA A 67 3.60 15.47 -11.65
CA ALA A 67 3.02 16.47 -12.56
C ALA A 67 3.55 17.89 -12.29
N ASP A 68 4.01 18.15 -11.05
CA ASP A 68 4.62 19.44 -10.66
C ASP A 68 6.16 19.40 -10.78
N ASP A 69 6.70 18.50 -11.58
CA ASP A 69 8.13 18.28 -11.81
C ASP A 69 8.95 17.93 -10.54
N ARG A 70 8.29 17.43 -9.52
CA ARG A 70 8.95 16.95 -8.30
C ARG A 70 9.25 15.48 -8.43
N ARG A 71 10.49 15.16 -8.75
CA ARG A 71 10.92 13.80 -9.00
C ARG A 71 11.55 13.17 -7.76
N ALA A 72 11.41 11.84 -7.65
CA ALA A 72 12.12 11.07 -6.66
C ALA A 72 13.63 11.08 -6.96
N GLY A 73 14.43 10.87 -5.92
CA GLY A 73 15.88 10.80 -6.05
C GLY A 73 16.35 9.59 -6.88
N ASP A 74 15.56 8.52 -6.91
CA ASP A 74 15.87 7.29 -7.64
C ASP A 74 14.64 6.87 -8.45
N ASP A 75 14.84 6.56 -9.73
CA ASP A 75 13.77 6.09 -10.61
C ASP A 75 13.15 4.77 -10.14
N LEU A 76 13.86 3.98 -9.35
CA LEU A 76 13.32 2.76 -8.75
C LEU A 76 12.13 3.04 -7.84
N HIS A 77 12.02 4.26 -7.30
CA HIS A 77 10.86 4.65 -6.52
C HIS A 77 9.55 4.43 -7.31
N TYR A 78 9.53 4.81 -8.56
CA TYR A 78 8.34 4.65 -9.41
C TYR A 78 8.02 3.19 -9.68
N ALA A 79 9.06 2.38 -9.91
CA ALA A 79 8.90 0.95 -10.13
C ALA A 79 8.33 0.26 -8.87
N TYR A 80 8.93 0.50 -7.71
CA TYR A 80 8.47 -0.11 -6.45
C TYR A 80 7.08 0.35 -6.06
N GLY A 81 6.77 1.64 -6.21
CA GLY A 81 5.46 2.18 -5.89
C GLY A 81 4.36 1.60 -6.79
N SER A 82 4.63 1.52 -8.09
CA SER A 82 3.68 0.94 -9.06
C SER A 82 3.46 -0.55 -8.80
N MET A 83 4.51 -1.29 -8.51
CA MET A 83 4.42 -2.71 -8.19
C MET A 83 3.65 -2.94 -6.88
N ALA A 84 3.88 -2.11 -5.87
CA ALA A 84 3.15 -2.21 -4.60
C ALA A 84 1.65 -2.08 -4.82
N LEU A 85 1.22 -1.09 -5.59
CA LEU A 85 -0.19 -0.89 -5.91
C LEU A 85 -0.75 -2.07 -6.72
N ALA A 86 -0.03 -2.50 -7.75
CA ALA A 86 -0.48 -3.63 -8.59
C ALA A 86 -0.66 -4.91 -7.76
N VAL A 87 0.31 -5.23 -6.90
CA VAL A 87 0.22 -6.40 -6.03
C VAL A 87 -0.95 -6.27 -5.06
N ALA A 88 -1.13 -5.11 -4.44
CA ALA A 88 -2.22 -4.88 -3.49
C ALA A 88 -3.60 -5.08 -4.12
N LEU A 89 -3.76 -4.73 -5.40
CA LEU A 89 -5.03 -4.85 -6.10
C LEU A 89 -5.25 -6.23 -6.74
N THR A 90 -4.23 -7.08 -6.79
CA THR A 90 -4.30 -8.41 -7.41
C THR A 90 -5.44 -9.28 -6.85
N PRO A 91 -5.71 -9.31 -5.53
CA PRO A 91 -6.79 -10.16 -5.01
C PRO A 91 -8.17 -9.86 -5.57
N TRP A 92 -8.42 -8.63 -5.98
CA TRP A 92 -9.71 -8.27 -6.57
C TRP A 92 -9.97 -8.99 -7.88
N PHE A 93 -8.92 -9.45 -8.56
CA PHE A 93 -9.02 -10.14 -9.84
C PHE A 93 -8.85 -11.66 -9.72
N TYR A 94 -8.11 -12.13 -8.75
CA TYR A 94 -7.69 -13.54 -8.68
C TYR A 94 -8.11 -14.26 -7.40
N ALA A 95 -8.44 -13.55 -6.31
CA ALA A 95 -8.82 -14.20 -5.07
C ALA A 95 -10.18 -14.86 -5.19
N PRO A 96 -10.42 -15.98 -4.46
CA PRO A 96 -11.77 -16.55 -4.37
C PRO A 96 -12.76 -15.52 -3.81
N GLU A 97 -14.03 -15.65 -4.19
CA GLU A 97 -15.07 -14.72 -3.76
C GLU A 97 -15.38 -14.82 -2.26
N SER A 98 -15.11 -15.98 -1.66
CA SER A 98 -15.38 -16.23 -0.25
C SER A 98 -14.46 -17.31 0.29
N GLY A 99 -14.54 -17.53 1.59
CA GLY A 99 -13.79 -18.59 2.26
C GLY A 99 -12.42 -18.12 2.78
N PRO A 100 -11.71 -19.03 3.48
CA PRO A 100 -10.45 -18.67 4.13
C PRO A 100 -9.33 -18.26 3.15
N ARG A 101 -9.35 -18.81 1.94
CA ARG A 101 -8.33 -18.45 0.93
C ARG A 101 -8.43 -17.00 0.48
N ARG A 102 -9.62 -16.40 0.53
CA ARG A 102 -9.77 -14.97 0.26
C ARG A 102 -8.95 -14.13 1.24
N LEU A 103 -9.04 -14.46 2.53
CA LEU A 103 -8.25 -13.79 3.56
C LEU A 103 -6.75 -13.98 3.30
N LEU A 104 -6.32 -15.19 2.96
CA LEU A 104 -4.92 -15.46 2.63
C LEU A 104 -4.44 -14.58 1.47
N TRP A 105 -5.22 -14.47 0.40
CA TRP A 105 -4.87 -13.63 -0.74
C TRP A 105 -4.65 -12.17 -0.31
N PHE A 106 -5.62 -11.61 0.41
CA PHE A 106 -5.51 -10.20 0.84
C PHE A 106 -4.38 -9.99 1.84
N ALA A 107 -4.19 -10.89 2.79
CA ALA A 107 -3.11 -10.77 3.76
C ALA A 107 -1.74 -10.91 3.09
N ALA A 108 -1.56 -11.90 2.23
CA ALA A 108 -0.28 -12.15 1.55
C ALA A 108 0.09 -11.00 0.61
N THR A 109 -0.85 -10.56 -0.23
CA THR A 109 -0.59 -9.47 -1.18
C THR A 109 -0.37 -8.14 -0.46
N THR A 110 -1.10 -7.89 0.64
CA THR A 110 -0.89 -6.68 1.45
C THR A 110 0.50 -6.70 2.09
N GLY A 111 0.96 -7.86 2.55
CA GLY A 111 2.32 -8.00 3.09
C GLY A 111 3.39 -7.74 2.04
N VAL A 112 3.24 -8.30 0.85
CA VAL A 112 4.18 -8.07 -0.27
C VAL A 112 4.13 -6.60 -0.70
N ALA A 113 2.94 -6.03 -0.81
CA ALA A 113 2.79 -4.61 -1.16
C ALA A 113 3.46 -3.72 -0.12
N GLY A 114 3.34 -4.06 1.17
CA GLY A 114 4.02 -3.33 2.25
C GLY A 114 5.54 -3.39 2.12
N ALA A 115 6.10 -4.56 1.79
CA ALA A 115 7.53 -4.70 1.54
C ALA A 115 7.99 -3.86 0.36
N LEU A 116 7.24 -3.87 -0.74
CA LEU A 116 7.53 -3.02 -1.90
C LEU A 116 7.40 -1.53 -1.56
N ALA A 117 6.42 -1.17 -0.72
CA ALA A 117 6.25 0.20 -0.26
C ALA A 117 7.44 0.67 0.59
N ILE A 118 8.02 -0.22 1.41
CA ILE A 118 9.25 0.09 2.15
C ILE A 118 10.38 0.42 1.18
N ARG A 119 10.56 -0.39 0.14
CA ARG A 119 11.59 -0.11 -0.88
C ARG A 119 11.31 1.20 -1.61
N ALA A 120 10.05 1.47 -1.93
CA ALA A 120 9.68 2.74 -2.54
C ALA A 120 10.01 3.92 -1.61
N TYR A 121 9.72 3.79 -0.33
CA TYR A 121 10.02 4.81 0.67
C TYR A 121 11.53 5.08 0.75
N MET A 122 12.34 4.03 0.75
CA MET A 122 13.79 4.14 0.81
C MET A 122 14.39 4.80 -0.43
N THR A 123 13.80 4.60 -1.60
CA THR A 123 14.30 5.16 -2.86
C THR A 123 13.75 6.55 -3.16
N GLY A 124 12.66 6.95 -2.51
CA GLY A 124 11.99 8.22 -2.81
C GLY A 124 12.74 9.44 -2.30
N SER A 125 13.52 9.30 -1.24
CA SER A 125 14.22 10.42 -0.58
C SER A 125 15.71 10.48 -0.89
N ALA A 126 16.19 9.60 -1.73
CA ALA A 126 17.62 9.52 -2.06
C ALA A 126 18.15 10.71 -2.87
#